data_e6accf616572e96fc00a25e78428552e
#
_entry.id   e6accf616572e96fc00a25e78428552e
#
_cell.length_a   1.000
_cell.length_b   1.000
_cell.length_c   1.000
_cell.angle_alpha   90.00
_cell.angle_beta   90.00
_cell.angle_gamma   90.00
#
_symmetry.space_group_name_H-M   'P 1'
#
loop_
_entity.id
_entity.type
_entity.pdbx_description
1 polymer ?
#
loop_
_entity_poly.entity_id
_entity_poly.type
_entity_poly.pdbx_seq_one_letter_code
_entity_poly.pdbx_strand_id
1 'polypeptide(L)'
;MLREAIESLLRQETDAKFSYEIIIIDDASTDETKEVVGEIIKRSPELVRYVMGEGKGYTCALNRGLAESHGDWVALFDDDELADPDWLKELYAFAVHIGAQCVGGNRKLAIPEDIRSKLGPVCRGLIGEDLVKDIVEKCNGRLLPIGGHMLIKRAVFDAVGVFDETFLTGGCDRDLVLRAMASGFKMGLTPRAVVRHMISPHRITPEHMKWYSLQFGSSFAQIDWKRSGRLKMILACTGRTGKSLLINLPLLLLSQIKNNRQEILDRKVLLWRAEGYIRRTLFLLAPRVFSQERFLGRLEFRREREMVTKE
;
A
#
# COMPACT_ATOMS: atom_id res chain seq x y z
N MET A 1 5.28 -10.68 -13.65
CA MET A 1 4.50 -10.29 -12.46
C MET A 1 3.02 -10.09 -12.81
N LEU A 2 2.62 -9.12 -13.68
CA LEU A 2 1.20 -8.87 -13.99
C LEU A 2 0.42 -10.12 -14.42
N ARG A 3 0.95 -10.93 -15.36
CA ARG A 3 0.33 -12.19 -15.81
C ARG A 3 0.06 -13.13 -14.63
N GLU A 4 1.03 -13.33 -13.77
CA GLU A 4 0.92 -14.21 -12.60
C GLU A 4 -0.11 -13.69 -11.58
N ALA A 5 -0.14 -12.37 -11.39
CA ALA A 5 -1.12 -11.70 -10.56
C ALA A 5 -2.55 -11.97 -11.07
N ILE A 6 -2.83 -11.71 -12.35
CA ILE A 6 -4.15 -11.97 -12.94
C ILE A 6 -4.50 -13.46 -12.90
N GLU A 7 -3.56 -14.35 -13.24
CA GLU A 7 -3.78 -15.81 -13.17
C GLU A 7 -4.11 -16.28 -11.74
N SER A 8 -3.58 -15.62 -10.70
CA SER A 8 -3.94 -15.94 -9.32
C SER A 8 -5.37 -15.50 -8.98
N LEU A 9 -5.84 -14.39 -9.56
CA LEU A 9 -7.23 -13.94 -9.42
C LEU A 9 -8.22 -14.81 -10.21
N LEU A 10 -7.82 -15.34 -11.36
CA LEU A 10 -8.66 -16.28 -12.14
C LEU A 10 -8.91 -17.61 -11.41
N ARG A 11 -8.04 -17.96 -10.45
CA ARG A 11 -8.13 -19.19 -9.66
C ARG A 11 -8.85 -19.01 -8.31
N GLN A 12 -9.53 -17.87 -8.08
CA GLN A 12 -10.22 -17.66 -6.82
C GLN A 12 -11.41 -18.60 -6.65
N GLU A 13 -11.45 -19.25 -5.51
CA GLU A 13 -12.55 -20.10 -5.09
C GLU A 13 -13.63 -19.26 -4.40
N THR A 14 -14.88 -19.38 -4.84
CA THR A 14 -16.01 -18.62 -4.26
C THR A 14 -17.02 -19.51 -3.54
N ASP A 15 -16.88 -20.84 -3.64
CA ASP A 15 -17.86 -21.83 -3.17
C ASP A 15 -19.31 -21.51 -3.65
N ALA A 16 -19.43 -20.87 -4.84
CA ALA A 16 -20.67 -20.34 -5.41
C ALA A 16 -21.45 -19.38 -4.48
N LYS A 17 -20.81 -18.78 -3.48
CA LYS A 17 -21.45 -17.85 -2.55
C LYS A 17 -21.57 -16.43 -3.10
N PHE A 18 -20.74 -16.08 -4.07
CA PHE A 18 -20.76 -14.81 -4.77
C PHE A 18 -20.09 -14.96 -6.15
N SER A 19 -20.37 -14.01 -7.03
CA SER A 19 -19.64 -13.81 -8.30
C SER A 19 -18.68 -12.64 -8.15
N TYR A 20 -17.66 -12.56 -9.03
CA TYR A 20 -16.73 -11.45 -9.07
C TYR A 20 -16.34 -11.11 -10.52
N GLU A 21 -15.82 -9.92 -10.71
CA GLU A 21 -15.21 -9.44 -11.95
C GLU A 21 -13.79 -8.97 -11.66
N ILE A 22 -12.92 -9.02 -12.63
CA ILE A 22 -11.54 -8.52 -12.58
C ILE A 22 -11.42 -7.35 -13.54
N ILE A 23 -11.11 -6.17 -13.02
CA ILE A 23 -10.93 -4.96 -13.84
C ILE A 23 -9.47 -4.55 -13.76
N ILE A 24 -8.79 -4.60 -14.90
CA ILE A 24 -7.40 -4.18 -15.02
C ILE A 24 -7.38 -2.72 -15.47
N ILE A 25 -6.90 -1.85 -14.61
CA ILE A 25 -6.72 -0.43 -14.94
C ILE A 25 -5.27 -0.19 -15.32
N ASP A 26 -5.04 0.09 -16.58
CA ASP A 26 -3.72 0.40 -17.12
C ASP A 26 -3.50 1.91 -17.17
N ASP A 27 -2.73 2.44 -16.22
CA ASP A 27 -2.45 3.88 -16.12
C ASP A 27 -1.37 4.35 -17.12
N ALA A 28 -1.62 4.10 -18.40
CA ALA A 28 -0.76 4.43 -19.54
C ALA A 28 0.61 3.72 -19.50
N SER A 29 0.62 2.40 -19.33
CA SER A 29 1.81 1.56 -19.46
C SER A 29 2.39 1.63 -20.86
N THR A 30 3.72 1.53 -20.97
CA THR A 30 4.46 1.57 -22.24
C THR A 30 5.16 0.24 -22.55
N ASP A 31 4.90 -0.76 -21.74
CA ASP A 31 5.40 -2.15 -21.88
C ASP A 31 4.31 -3.06 -22.49
N GLU A 32 4.52 -4.37 -22.42
CA GLU A 32 3.63 -5.40 -22.97
C GLU A 32 2.33 -5.61 -22.15
N THR A 33 1.96 -4.68 -21.27
CA THR A 33 0.78 -4.81 -20.38
C THR A 33 -0.49 -5.06 -21.19
N LYS A 34 -0.73 -4.28 -22.25
CA LYS A 34 -1.94 -4.40 -23.07
C LYS A 34 -2.04 -5.74 -23.78
N GLU A 35 -0.94 -6.23 -24.33
CA GLU A 35 -0.85 -7.51 -25.00
C GLU A 35 -1.11 -8.66 -24.05
N VAL A 36 -0.45 -8.64 -22.87
CA VAL A 36 -0.61 -9.64 -21.82
C VAL A 36 -2.06 -9.74 -21.35
N VAL A 37 -2.70 -8.60 -21.09
CA VAL A 37 -4.10 -8.57 -20.65
C VAL A 37 -5.04 -9.01 -21.79
N GLY A 38 -4.77 -8.59 -23.03
CA GLY A 38 -5.54 -9.00 -24.21
C GLY A 38 -5.57 -10.51 -24.43
N GLU A 39 -4.45 -11.21 -24.19
CA GLU A 39 -4.39 -12.68 -24.25
C GLU A 39 -5.25 -13.34 -23.16
N ILE A 40 -5.26 -12.78 -21.98
CA ILE A 40 -6.05 -13.29 -20.85
C ILE A 40 -7.55 -13.09 -21.10
N ILE A 41 -7.94 -11.92 -21.58
CA ILE A 41 -9.35 -11.63 -21.93
C ILE A 41 -9.89 -12.61 -22.96
N LYS A 42 -9.11 -12.99 -23.98
CA LYS A 42 -9.53 -13.99 -24.97
C LYS A 42 -9.92 -15.34 -24.34
N ARG A 43 -9.31 -15.71 -23.20
CA ARG A 43 -9.59 -16.96 -22.50
C ARG A 43 -10.68 -16.83 -21.44
N SER A 44 -10.91 -15.62 -20.93
CA SER A 44 -11.83 -15.36 -19.82
C SER A 44 -12.58 -14.03 -20.02
N PRO A 45 -13.31 -13.85 -21.16
CA PRO A 45 -13.93 -12.57 -21.52
C PRO A 45 -15.05 -12.14 -20.56
N GLU A 46 -15.72 -13.11 -19.93
CA GLU A 46 -16.81 -12.86 -18.98
C GLU A 46 -16.30 -12.37 -17.61
N LEU A 47 -15.03 -12.61 -17.29
CA LEU A 47 -14.49 -12.35 -15.96
C LEU A 47 -13.52 -11.16 -15.94
N VAL A 48 -12.76 -10.94 -17.05
CA VAL A 48 -11.68 -9.96 -17.09
C VAL A 48 -12.00 -8.83 -18.05
N ARG A 49 -11.90 -7.60 -17.57
CA ARG A 49 -12.03 -6.39 -18.38
C ARG A 49 -10.75 -5.54 -18.29
N TYR A 50 -10.41 -4.91 -19.41
CA TYR A 50 -9.31 -3.94 -19.50
C TYR A 50 -9.86 -2.54 -19.66
N VAL A 51 -9.35 -1.61 -18.87
CA VAL A 51 -9.71 -0.20 -18.92
C VAL A 51 -8.43 0.64 -18.97
N MET A 52 -8.34 1.52 -19.96
CA MET A 52 -7.25 2.49 -20.05
C MET A 52 -7.48 3.61 -19.03
N GLY A 53 -6.49 3.85 -18.22
CA GLY A 53 -6.40 4.99 -17.32
C GLY A 53 -5.91 6.26 -18.03
N GLU A 54 -5.74 7.33 -17.29
CA GLU A 54 -5.38 8.65 -17.82
C GLU A 54 -3.88 8.99 -17.66
N GLY A 55 -3.06 8.07 -17.15
CA GLY A 55 -1.65 8.32 -16.85
C GLY A 55 -1.42 9.31 -15.70
N LYS A 56 -2.41 9.47 -14.84
CA LYS A 56 -2.41 10.41 -13.72
C LYS A 56 -1.89 9.82 -12.40
N GLY A 57 -1.57 8.54 -12.39
CA GLY A 57 -0.99 7.84 -11.26
C GLY A 57 -1.97 6.97 -10.48
N TYR A 58 -1.42 6.20 -9.54
CA TYR A 58 -2.06 5.12 -8.81
C TYR A 58 -3.45 5.46 -8.25
N THR A 59 -3.60 6.61 -7.58
CA THR A 59 -4.87 6.99 -6.94
C THR A 59 -5.98 7.27 -7.96
N CYS A 60 -5.63 7.90 -9.10
CA CYS A 60 -6.58 8.11 -10.20
C CYS A 60 -6.99 6.77 -10.84
N ALA A 61 -6.04 5.83 -10.99
CA ALA A 61 -6.33 4.49 -11.48
C ALA A 61 -7.29 3.74 -10.54
N LEU A 62 -7.10 3.81 -9.22
CA LEU A 62 -8.04 3.25 -8.24
C LEU A 62 -9.45 3.84 -8.38
N ASN A 63 -9.57 5.15 -8.50
CA ASN A 63 -10.87 5.81 -8.69
C ASN A 63 -11.52 5.42 -10.02
N ARG A 64 -10.72 5.26 -11.08
CA ARG A 64 -11.22 4.75 -12.36
C ARG A 64 -11.75 3.32 -12.22
N GLY A 65 -11.00 2.43 -11.55
CA GLY A 65 -11.44 1.07 -11.27
C GLY A 65 -12.72 1.01 -10.45
N LEU A 66 -12.85 1.86 -9.45
CA LEU A 66 -14.06 1.97 -8.65
C LEU A 66 -15.26 2.41 -9.49
N ALA A 67 -15.09 3.39 -10.39
CA ALA A 67 -16.15 3.87 -11.27
C ALA A 67 -16.60 2.82 -12.29
N GLU A 68 -15.68 1.97 -12.75
CA GLU A 68 -15.94 0.90 -13.71
C GLU A 68 -16.51 -0.38 -13.06
N SER A 69 -16.37 -0.54 -11.74
CA SER A 69 -16.78 -1.75 -11.04
C SER A 69 -18.26 -1.74 -10.68
N HIS A 70 -18.90 -2.93 -10.70
CA HIS A 70 -20.35 -3.09 -10.47
C HIS A 70 -20.68 -3.82 -9.16
N GLY A 71 -19.71 -4.53 -8.56
CA GLY A 71 -19.94 -5.33 -7.34
C GLY A 71 -20.34 -4.50 -6.12
N ASP A 72 -21.08 -5.11 -5.18
CA ASP A 72 -21.40 -4.54 -3.87
C ASP A 72 -20.15 -4.35 -2.98
N TRP A 73 -19.12 -5.10 -3.31
CA TRP A 73 -17.82 -5.06 -2.67
C TRP A 73 -16.73 -4.80 -3.69
N VAL A 74 -15.72 -4.06 -3.29
CA VAL A 74 -14.54 -3.74 -4.10
C VAL A 74 -13.31 -4.32 -3.41
N ALA A 75 -12.65 -5.25 -4.08
CA ALA A 75 -11.36 -5.77 -3.65
C ALA A 75 -10.25 -4.98 -4.34
N LEU A 76 -9.30 -4.47 -3.58
CA LEU A 76 -8.07 -3.88 -4.12
C LEU A 76 -7.01 -4.96 -4.26
N PHE A 77 -6.29 -4.94 -5.38
CA PHE A 77 -5.24 -5.90 -5.66
C PHE A 77 -4.15 -5.24 -6.50
N ASP A 78 -2.88 -5.41 -6.10
CA ASP A 78 -1.75 -4.83 -6.80
C ASP A 78 -1.20 -5.79 -7.89
N ASP A 79 -0.61 -5.26 -8.95
CA ASP A 79 -0.10 -6.00 -10.11
C ASP A 79 1.15 -6.86 -9.81
N ASP A 80 1.67 -6.73 -8.61
CA ASP A 80 2.82 -7.48 -8.08
C ASP A 80 2.45 -8.38 -6.89
N GLU A 81 1.19 -8.75 -6.76
CA GLU A 81 0.70 -9.67 -5.74
C GLU A 81 0.19 -10.99 -6.34
N LEU A 82 0.29 -12.06 -5.56
CA LEU A 82 -0.28 -13.38 -5.85
C LEU A 82 -1.28 -13.72 -4.76
N ALA A 83 -2.55 -13.86 -5.12
CA ALA A 83 -3.60 -14.28 -4.19
C ALA A 83 -3.55 -15.80 -3.96
N ASP A 84 -3.67 -16.25 -2.71
CA ASP A 84 -3.99 -17.64 -2.42
C ASP A 84 -5.42 -17.94 -2.94
N PRO A 85 -5.74 -19.18 -3.35
CA PRO A 85 -7.02 -19.51 -4.01
C PRO A 85 -8.27 -19.12 -3.22
N ASP A 86 -8.19 -19.10 -1.91
CA ASP A 86 -9.28 -18.79 -0.98
C ASP A 86 -9.25 -17.33 -0.46
N TRP A 87 -8.31 -16.50 -0.96
CA TRP A 87 -8.12 -15.13 -0.47
C TRP A 87 -9.40 -14.29 -0.48
N LEU A 88 -10.10 -14.24 -1.62
CA LEU A 88 -11.32 -13.44 -1.75
C LEU A 88 -12.47 -14.01 -0.91
N LYS A 89 -12.58 -15.33 -0.87
CA LYS A 89 -13.56 -16.05 -0.05
C LYS A 89 -13.37 -15.78 1.44
N GLU A 90 -12.13 -15.83 1.93
CA GLU A 90 -11.83 -15.58 3.34
C GLU A 90 -12.06 -14.13 3.74
N LEU A 91 -11.74 -13.16 2.87
CA LEU A 91 -12.09 -11.75 3.11
C LEU A 91 -13.60 -11.55 3.20
N TYR A 92 -14.35 -12.07 2.22
CA TYR A 92 -15.80 -11.91 2.17
C TYR A 92 -16.49 -12.60 3.35
N ALA A 93 -16.15 -13.86 3.63
CA ALA A 93 -16.72 -14.61 4.74
C ALA A 93 -16.44 -13.92 6.08
N PHE A 94 -15.23 -13.41 6.27
CA PHE A 94 -14.87 -12.69 7.49
C PHE A 94 -15.64 -11.38 7.61
N ALA A 95 -15.73 -10.57 6.53
CA ALA A 95 -16.49 -9.32 6.53
C ALA A 95 -17.96 -9.55 6.92
N VAL A 96 -18.60 -10.55 6.35
CA VAL A 96 -19.99 -10.92 6.66
C VAL A 96 -20.12 -11.39 8.10
N HIS A 97 -19.22 -12.28 8.55
CA HIS A 97 -19.26 -12.86 9.90
C HIS A 97 -19.22 -11.79 11.00
N ILE A 98 -18.30 -10.82 10.87
CA ILE A 98 -18.15 -9.78 11.89
C ILE A 98 -19.01 -8.53 11.60
N GLY A 99 -19.73 -8.47 10.48
CA GLY A 99 -20.49 -7.30 10.07
C GLY A 99 -19.61 -6.08 9.76
N ALA A 100 -18.38 -6.30 9.26
CA ALA A 100 -17.48 -5.21 8.86
C ALA A 100 -17.70 -4.77 7.41
N GLN A 101 -17.39 -3.51 7.13
CA GLN A 101 -17.49 -2.93 5.79
C GLN A 101 -16.13 -2.77 5.11
N CYS A 102 -15.04 -2.93 5.85
CA CYS A 102 -13.70 -2.93 5.30
C CYS A 102 -12.85 -3.97 6.04
N VAL A 103 -12.27 -4.90 5.31
CA VAL A 103 -11.42 -5.95 5.89
C VAL A 103 -10.15 -6.13 5.09
N GLY A 104 -9.10 -6.60 5.74
CA GLY A 104 -7.82 -6.92 5.11
C GLY A 104 -7.30 -8.27 5.55
N GLY A 105 -6.32 -8.75 4.81
CA GLY A 105 -5.66 -10.02 5.05
C GLY A 105 -4.19 -9.89 5.43
N ASN A 106 -3.46 -10.96 5.26
CA ASN A 106 -2.01 -11.05 5.38
C ASN A 106 -1.35 -10.84 4.02
N ARG A 107 -0.31 -10.00 4.00
CA ARG A 107 0.60 -9.88 2.87
C ARG A 107 1.98 -10.39 3.24
N LYS A 108 2.39 -11.48 2.63
CA LYS A 108 3.71 -12.11 2.82
C LYS A 108 4.63 -11.68 1.69
N LEU A 109 5.93 -11.54 1.97
CA LEU A 109 6.91 -11.27 0.91
C LEU A 109 7.23 -12.55 0.15
N ALA A 110 7.12 -12.53 -1.17
CA ALA A 110 7.55 -13.60 -2.07
C ALA A 110 9.03 -13.39 -2.46
N ILE A 111 9.92 -13.48 -1.50
CA ILE A 111 11.37 -13.36 -1.66
C ILE A 111 12.08 -14.57 -1.05
N PRO A 112 13.30 -14.93 -1.53
CA PRO A 112 14.10 -15.99 -0.94
C PRO A 112 14.37 -15.77 0.55
N GLU A 113 14.37 -16.84 1.35
CA GLU A 113 14.53 -16.75 2.81
C GLU A 113 15.90 -16.19 3.21
N ASP A 114 16.95 -16.44 2.42
CA ASP A 114 18.27 -15.87 2.65
C ASP A 114 18.31 -14.34 2.48
N ILE A 115 17.42 -13.77 1.65
CA ILE A 115 17.22 -12.33 1.52
C ILE A 115 16.34 -11.83 2.66
N ARG A 116 15.21 -12.51 2.90
CA ARG A 116 14.25 -12.14 3.93
C ARG A 116 14.89 -12.09 5.32
N SER A 117 15.73 -13.07 5.63
CA SER A 117 16.47 -13.15 6.91
C SER A 117 17.49 -12.01 7.12
N LYS A 118 17.92 -11.33 6.04
CA LYS A 118 18.81 -10.15 6.13
C LYS A 118 18.05 -8.84 6.40
N LEU A 119 16.73 -8.83 6.24
CA LEU A 119 15.88 -7.66 6.44
C LEU A 119 15.26 -7.68 7.84
N GLY A 120 15.41 -6.60 8.57
CA GLY A 120 14.73 -6.40 9.85
C GLY A 120 13.22 -6.16 9.67
N PRO A 121 12.42 -6.25 10.74
CA PRO A 121 10.96 -6.14 10.65
C PRO A 121 10.47 -4.79 10.13
N VAL A 122 11.21 -3.69 10.38
CA VAL A 122 10.85 -2.36 9.88
C VAL A 122 11.06 -2.28 8.38
N CYS A 123 12.15 -2.86 7.87
CA CYS A 123 12.42 -2.94 6.42
C CYS A 123 11.40 -3.83 5.71
N ARG A 124 11.10 -5.01 6.27
CA ARG A 124 10.06 -5.89 5.70
C ARG A 124 8.69 -5.20 5.65
N GLY A 125 8.28 -4.54 6.73
CA GLY A 125 7.05 -3.74 6.72
C GLY A 125 7.07 -2.56 5.74
N LEU A 126 8.25 -1.98 5.47
CA LEU A 126 8.37 -0.92 4.46
C LEU A 126 8.09 -1.44 3.06
N ILE A 127 8.64 -2.59 2.69
CA ILE A 127 8.46 -3.20 1.37
C ILE A 127 7.17 -4.04 1.26
N GLY A 128 6.28 -3.92 2.24
CA GLY A 128 4.92 -4.41 2.15
C GLY A 128 4.61 -5.69 2.92
N GLU A 129 5.50 -6.21 3.80
CA GLU A 129 5.08 -7.29 4.70
C GLU A 129 4.05 -6.74 5.70
N ASP A 130 2.86 -7.32 5.70
CA ASP A 130 1.80 -6.98 6.64
C ASP A 130 1.17 -8.27 7.15
N LEU A 131 1.48 -8.60 8.40
CA LEU A 131 1.11 -9.88 9.01
C LEU A 131 0.34 -9.64 10.30
N VAL A 132 -0.88 -10.14 10.34
CA VAL A 132 -1.64 -10.31 11.56
C VAL A 132 -1.57 -11.77 12.01
N LYS A 133 -1.32 -12.00 13.30
CA LYS A 133 -1.26 -13.36 13.88
C LYS A 133 -2.64 -13.87 14.21
N ASP A 134 -3.48 -13.00 14.75
CA ASP A 134 -4.81 -13.31 15.26
C ASP A 134 -5.87 -12.49 14.50
N ILE A 135 -7.11 -12.96 14.57
CA ILE A 135 -8.25 -12.21 14.05
C ILE A 135 -8.41 -10.89 14.82
N VAL A 136 -8.56 -9.79 14.08
CA VAL A 136 -8.86 -8.46 14.63
C VAL A 136 -10.25 -8.04 14.17
N GLU A 137 -11.25 -8.23 15.03
CA GLU A 137 -12.65 -7.88 14.69
C GLU A 137 -12.97 -6.38 14.79
N LYS A 138 -12.12 -5.63 15.44
CA LYS A 138 -12.23 -4.17 15.55
C LYS A 138 -10.87 -3.52 15.49
N CYS A 139 -10.59 -2.95 14.35
CA CYS A 139 -9.35 -2.21 14.14
C CYS A 139 -9.31 -0.92 14.96
N ASN A 140 -8.08 -0.49 15.24
CA ASN A 140 -7.80 0.82 15.82
C ASN A 140 -6.96 1.63 14.81
N GLY A 141 -6.70 2.88 15.05
CA GLY A 141 -5.96 3.73 14.10
C GLY A 141 -4.52 3.28 13.80
N ARG A 142 -4.01 2.21 14.43
CA ARG A 142 -2.67 1.64 14.19
C ARG A 142 -2.73 0.41 13.27
N LEU A 143 -3.61 -0.54 13.61
CA LEU A 143 -3.90 -1.71 12.78
C LEU A 143 -5.11 -1.40 11.91
N LEU A 144 -4.93 -1.40 10.61
CA LEU A 144 -5.94 -1.04 9.61
C LEU A 144 -5.79 -1.95 8.40
N PRO A 145 -6.90 -2.33 7.74
CA PRO A 145 -6.82 -2.90 6.40
C PRO A 145 -6.32 -1.80 5.44
N ILE A 146 -5.18 -2.03 4.80
CA ILE A 146 -4.55 -1.09 3.87
C ILE A 146 -3.83 -1.84 2.74
N GLY A 147 -3.62 -1.16 1.61
CA GLY A 147 -2.89 -1.70 0.46
C GLY A 147 -3.73 -2.57 -0.46
N GLY A 148 -3.06 -3.31 -1.34
CA GLY A 148 -3.66 -4.11 -2.41
C GLY A 148 -4.33 -5.42 -1.97
N HIS A 149 -4.55 -5.66 -0.69
CA HIS A 149 -5.12 -6.92 -0.19
C HIS A 149 -6.31 -6.70 0.75
N MET A 150 -7.17 -5.75 0.39
CA MET A 150 -8.33 -5.37 1.19
C MET A 150 -9.64 -5.48 0.40
N LEU A 151 -10.74 -5.73 1.12
CA LEU A 151 -12.10 -5.76 0.60
C LEU A 151 -12.93 -4.67 1.28
N ILE A 152 -13.59 -3.83 0.48
CA ILE A 152 -14.35 -2.67 0.92
C ILE A 152 -15.77 -2.76 0.38
N LYS A 153 -16.77 -2.57 1.24
CA LYS A 153 -18.17 -2.50 0.82
C LYS A 153 -18.41 -1.18 0.08
N ARG A 154 -19.09 -1.20 -1.06
CA ARG A 154 -19.39 -0.02 -1.89
C ARG A 154 -20.01 1.12 -1.09
N ALA A 155 -20.91 0.82 -0.16
CA ALA A 155 -21.52 1.81 0.73
C ALA A 155 -20.53 2.66 1.53
N VAL A 156 -19.28 2.22 1.70
CA VAL A 156 -18.22 3.05 2.31
C VAL A 156 -17.88 4.22 1.39
N PHE A 157 -17.69 3.95 0.10
CA PHE A 157 -17.38 4.99 -0.90
C PHE A 157 -18.56 5.97 -1.06
N ASP A 158 -19.79 5.46 -1.01
CA ASP A 158 -21.00 6.30 -1.08
C ASP A 158 -21.07 7.27 0.10
N ALA A 159 -20.65 6.84 1.28
CA ALA A 159 -20.73 7.63 2.51
C ALA A 159 -19.55 8.60 2.70
N VAL A 160 -18.33 8.20 2.36
CA VAL A 160 -17.12 8.99 2.67
C VAL A 160 -16.39 9.52 1.44
N GLY A 161 -16.89 9.21 0.25
CA GLY A 161 -16.26 9.55 -1.03
C GLY A 161 -15.13 8.61 -1.44
N VAL A 162 -14.60 8.84 -2.62
CA VAL A 162 -13.56 8.02 -3.27
C VAL A 162 -12.16 8.27 -2.69
N PHE A 163 -11.14 7.68 -3.29
CA PHE A 163 -9.74 7.93 -2.93
C PHE A 163 -9.34 9.37 -3.23
N ASP A 164 -8.62 10.00 -2.30
CA ASP A 164 -8.19 11.40 -2.43
C ASP A 164 -6.95 11.48 -3.34
N GLU A 165 -7.15 12.03 -4.54
CA GLU A 165 -6.13 12.13 -5.59
C GLU A 165 -4.96 13.08 -5.27
N THR A 166 -5.05 13.82 -4.17
CA THR A 166 -3.90 14.62 -3.69
C THR A 166 -2.79 13.75 -3.05
N PHE A 167 -3.08 12.45 -2.81
CA PHE A 167 -2.07 11.46 -2.41
C PHE A 167 -1.40 10.86 -3.66
N LEU A 168 -0.32 11.49 -4.11
CA LEU A 168 0.36 11.11 -5.36
C LEU A 168 1.24 9.85 -5.23
N THR A 169 1.70 9.53 -4.01
CA THR A 169 2.75 8.53 -3.76
C THR A 169 2.40 7.50 -2.69
N GLY A 170 1.12 7.28 -2.47
CA GLY A 170 0.60 6.33 -1.47
C GLY A 170 -0.01 6.99 -0.23
N GLY A 171 -0.79 6.22 0.51
CA GLY A 171 -1.51 6.67 1.71
C GLY A 171 -2.98 7.03 1.45
N CYS A 172 -3.45 6.99 0.21
CA CYS A 172 -4.86 7.21 -0.15
C CYS A 172 -5.77 6.12 0.43
N ASP A 173 -5.30 4.87 0.47
CA ASP A 173 -5.94 3.73 1.12
C ASP A 173 -6.12 3.96 2.63
N ARG A 174 -5.04 4.35 3.31
CA ARG A 174 -5.09 4.68 4.73
C ARG A 174 -6.00 5.86 5.03
N ASP A 175 -5.98 6.90 4.20
CA ASP A 175 -6.87 8.05 4.35
C ASP A 175 -8.33 7.62 4.22
N LEU A 176 -8.68 6.83 3.19
CA LEU A 176 -10.03 6.30 2.99
C LEU A 176 -10.52 5.50 4.20
N VAL A 177 -9.71 4.53 4.66
CA VAL A 177 -10.05 3.68 5.81
C VAL A 177 -10.24 4.49 7.08
N LEU A 178 -9.41 5.50 7.30
CA LEU A 178 -9.55 6.39 8.45
C LEU A 178 -10.80 7.29 8.33
N ARG A 179 -11.20 7.75 7.12
CA ARG A 179 -12.48 8.46 6.90
C ARG A 179 -13.66 7.54 7.21
N ALA A 180 -13.63 6.33 6.69
CA ALA A 180 -14.65 5.33 6.94
C ALA A 180 -14.78 4.98 8.43
N MET A 181 -13.66 4.78 9.12
CA MET A 181 -13.67 4.53 10.57
C MET A 181 -14.24 5.70 11.36
N ALA A 182 -13.95 6.94 10.98
CA ALA A 182 -14.50 8.14 11.62
C ALA A 182 -16.01 8.28 11.38
N SER A 183 -16.54 7.72 10.29
CA SER A 183 -17.96 7.66 9.96
C SER A 183 -18.68 6.45 10.58
N GLY A 184 -18.01 5.70 11.46
CA GLY A 184 -18.62 4.60 12.22
C GLY A 184 -18.59 3.23 11.52
N PHE A 185 -17.99 3.10 10.33
CA PHE A 185 -17.85 1.81 9.68
C PHE A 185 -16.89 0.88 10.45
N LYS A 186 -17.25 -0.40 10.52
CA LYS A 186 -16.43 -1.42 11.18
C LYS A 186 -15.34 -1.94 10.27
N MET A 187 -14.14 -2.09 10.82
CA MET A 187 -12.95 -2.60 10.14
C MET A 187 -12.44 -3.85 10.84
N GLY A 188 -11.95 -4.83 10.07
CA GLY A 188 -11.36 -6.04 10.62
C GLY A 188 -10.16 -6.54 9.84
N LEU A 189 -9.36 -7.42 10.46
CA LEU A 189 -8.23 -8.09 9.83
C LEU A 189 -8.29 -9.59 10.11
N THR A 190 -8.02 -10.42 9.10
CA THR A 190 -7.98 -11.87 9.22
C THR A 190 -6.65 -12.43 8.73
N PRO A 191 -6.00 -13.34 9.48
CA PRO A 191 -4.78 -14.00 9.01
C PRO A 191 -5.03 -15.04 7.90
N ARG A 192 -6.30 -15.38 7.61
CA ARG A 192 -6.66 -16.44 6.67
C ARG A 192 -6.58 -16.01 5.22
N ALA A 193 -6.96 -14.78 4.92
CA ALA A 193 -6.84 -14.22 3.57
C ALA A 193 -5.40 -13.83 3.28
N VAL A 194 -4.73 -14.52 2.38
CA VAL A 194 -3.28 -14.35 2.16
C VAL A 194 -3.00 -13.94 0.72
N VAL A 195 -2.16 -12.91 0.58
CA VAL A 195 -1.48 -12.59 -0.68
C VAL A 195 0.03 -12.69 -0.50
N ARG A 196 0.75 -12.94 -1.61
CA ARG A 196 2.21 -12.94 -1.66
C ARG A 196 2.69 -11.83 -2.57
N HIS A 197 3.40 -10.87 -2.00
CA HIS A 197 3.91 -9.70 -2.71
C HIS A 197 5.25 -10.03 -3.37
N MET A 198 5.31 -9.97 -4.68
CA MET A 198 6.49 -10.18 -5.51
C MET A 198 7.37 -8.94 -5.48
N ILE A 199 8.52 -9.02 -4.83
CA ILE A 199 9.42 -7.89 -4.64
C ILE A 199 10.52 -7.91 -5.71
N SER A 200 10.55 -6.90 -6.54
CA SER A 200 11.66 -6.68 -7.48
C SER A 200 12.96 -6.37 -6.71
N PRO A 201 14.12 -6.88 -7.17
CA PRO A 201 15.41 -6.70 -6.47
C PRO A 201 15.76 -5.24 -6.16
N HIS A 202 15.42 -4.30 -7.04
CA HIS A 202 15.68 -2.87 -6.82
C HIS A 202 14.95 -2.31 -5.59
N ARG A 203 13.77 -2.87 -5.20
CA ARG A 203 13.02 -2.41 -4.02
C ARG A 203 13.73 -2.72 -2.70
N ILE A 204 14.72 -3.61 -2.72
CA ILE A 204 15.49 -4.02 -1.54
C ILE A 204 16.77 -3.19 -1.40
N THR A 205 17.10 -2.33 -2.37
CA THR A 205 18.27 -1.46 -2.30
C THR A 205 18.11 -0.38 -1.22
N PRO A 206 19.20 0.05 -0.56
CA PRO A 206 19.16 1.14 0.43
C PRO A 206 18.60 2.45 -0.15
N GLU A 207 18.88 2.74 -1.41
CA GLU A 207 18.43 3.94 -2.14
C GLU A 207 16.91 3.94 -2.27
N HIS A 208 16.32 2.83 -2.74
CA HIS A 208 14.89 2.67 -2.85
C HIS A 208 14.20 2.72 -1.47
N MET A 209 14.75 2.01 -0.48
CA MET A 209 14.22 2.03 0.88
C MET A 209 14.25 3.44 1.49
N LYS A 210 15.31 4.21 1.22
CA LYS A 210 15.39 5.61 1.64
C LYS A 210 14.28 6.44 1.00
N TRP A 211 14.19 6.38 -0.33
CA TRP A 211 13.17 7.11 -1.08
C TRP A 211 11.76 6.76 -0.59
N TYR A 212 11.44 5.46 -0.50
CA TYR A 212 10.11 5.02 -0.08
C TYR A 212 9.80 5.39 1.38
N SER A 213 10.81 5.34 2.26
CA SER A 213 10.67 5.79 3.66
C SER A 213 10.31 7.28 3.76
N LEU A 214 10.96 8.11 2.95
CA LEU A 214 10.67 9.55 2.87
C LEU A 214 9.24 9.79 2.39
N GLN A 215 8.80 9.08 1.34
CA GLN A 215 7.43 9.15 0.82
C GLN A 215 6.40 8.72 1.87
N PHE A 216 6.66 7.61 2.53
CA PHE A 216 5.79 7.08 3.57
C PHE A 216 5.63 8.07 4.73
N GLY A 217 6.73 8.69 5.18
CA GLY A 217 6.70 9.76 6.18
C GLY A 217 5.90 10.97 5.73
N SER A 218 6.09 11.39 4.48
CA SER A 218 5.37 12.49 3.85
C SER A 218 3.85 12.26 3.82
N SER A 219 3.42 11.06 3.43
CA SER A 219 2.00 10.70 3.39
C SER A 219 1.36 10.76 4.77
N PHE A 220 2.05 10.32 5.82
CA PHE A 220 1.54 10.45 7.19
C PHE A 220 1.35 11.91 7.62
N ALA A 221 2.28 12.80 7.28
CA ALA A 221 2.12 14.23 7.61
C ALA A 221 0.92 14.85 6.89
N GLN A 222 0.67 14.44 5.63
CA GLN A 222 -0.50 14.88 4.87
C GLN A 222 -1.82 14.37 5.49
N ILE A 223 -1.86 13.10 5.90
CA ILE A 223 -3.01 12.52 6.60
C ILE A 223 -3.27 13.28 7.91
N ASP A 224 -2.24 13.49 8.72
CA ASP A 224 -2.38 14.20 10.01
C ASP A 224 -2.86 15.64 9.79
N TRP A 225 -2.35 16.34 8.77
CA TRP A 225 -2.82 17.67 8.37
C TRP A 225 -4.30 17.68 8.02
N LYS A 226 -4.74 16.81 7.11
CA LYS A 226 -6.12 16.75 6.62
C LYS A 226 -7.12 16.34 7.69
N ARG A 227 -6.75 15.39 8.54
CA ARG A 227 -7.65 14.81 9.53
C ARG A 227 -7.65 15.50 10.89
N SER A 228 -6.49 15.93 11.32
CA SER A 228 -6.28 16.39 12.69
C SER A 228 -5.91 17.87 12.77
N GLY A 229 -5.67 18.49 11.63
CA GLY A 229 -5.34 19.90 11.53
C GLY A 229 -3.90 20.23 11.89
N ARG A 230 -3.59 21.51 11.76
CA ARG A 230 -2.22 22.06 11.85
C ARG A 230 -1.52 21.75 13.18
N LEU A 231 -2.21 21.96 14.29
CA LEU A 231 -1.61 21.82 15.61
C LEU A 231 -1.21 20.38 15.93
N LYS A 232 -2.11 19.44 15.67
CA LYS A 232 -1.82 18.01 15.91
C LYS A 232 -0.72 17.49 15.01
N MET A 233 -0.65 17.93 13.75
CA MET A 233 0.46 17.59 12.86
C MET A 233 1.78 18.12 13.40
N ILE A 234 1.85 19.38 13.91
CA ILE A 234 3.07 19.93 14.52
C ILE A 234 3.47 19.13 15.75
N LEU A 235 2.53 18.80 16.65
CA LEU A 235 2.80 17.97 17.82
C LEU A 235 3.30 16.57 17.44
N ALA A 236 2.73 15.96 16.42
CA ALA A 236 3.21 14.68 15.89
C ALA A 236 4.61 14.81 15.28
N CYS A 237 4.91 15.91 14.61
CA CYS A 237 6.22 16.23 14.05
C CYS A 237 7.28 16.33 15.17
N THR A 238 7.01 17.12 16.22
CA THR A 238 7.93 17.28 17.37
C THR A 238 8.15 15.95 18.09
N GLY A 239 7.10 15.16 18.31
CA GLY A 239 7.19 13.83 18.92
C GLY A 239 8.04 12.86 18.10
N ARG A 240 7.86 12.85 16.76
CA ARG A 240 8.67 12.01 15.83
C ARG A 240 10.13 12.46 15.81
N THR A 241 10.39 13.77 15.81
CA THR A 241 11.74 14.35 15.89
C THR A 241 12.41 13.95 17.20
N GLY A 242 11.75 14.14 18.33
CA GLY A 242 12.26 13.74 19.65
C GLY A 242 12.58 12.24 19.70
N LYS A 243 11.67 11.37 19.24
CA LYS A 243 11.92 9.92 19.14
C LYS A 243 13.11 9.59 18.23
N SER A 244 13.28 10.32 17.15
CA SER A 244 14.40 10.10 16.22
C SER A 244 15.73 10.45 16.85
N LEU A 245 15.82 11.59 17.56
CA LEU A 245 17.04 12.04 18.19
C LEU A 245 17.38 11.26 19.47
N LEU A 246 16.38 10.98 20.31
CA LEU A 246 16.61 10.39 21.63
C LEU A 246 16.61 8.85 21.65
N ILE A 247 16.03 8.22 20.62
CA ILE A 247 15.89 6.75 20.58
C ILE A 247 16.55 6.19 19.32
N ASN A 248 16.09 6.59 18.11
CA ASN A 248 16.53 5.91 16.90
C ASN A 248 18.00 6.21 16.56
N LEU A 249 18.47 7.43 16.76
CA LEU A 249 19.86 7.78 16.48
C LEU A 249 20.85 7.11 17.46
N PRO A 250 20.66 7.12 18.79
CA PRO A 250 21.52 6.37 19.70
C PRO A 250 21.52 4.85 19.42
N LEU A 251 20.35 4.27 19.13
CA LEU A 251 20.25 2.85 18.77
C LEU A 251 20.93 2.54 17.44
N LEU A 252 20.89 3.45 16.45
CA LEU A 252 21.66 3.31 15.23
C LEU A 252 23.16 3.24 15.51
N LEU A 253 23.69 4.16 16.33
CA LEU A 253 25.10 4.16 16.70
C LEU A 253 25.52 2.88 17.43
N LEU A 254 24.70 2.42 18.38
CA LEU A 254 24.91 1.15 19.09
C LEU A 254 24.90 -0.05 18.14
N SER A 255 23.98 -0.06 17.17
CA SER A 255 23.88 -1.13 16.18
C SER A 255 25.08 -1.15 15.23
N GLN A 256 25.66 0.02 14.92
CA GLN A 256 26.90 0.13 14.15
C GLN A 256 28.09 -0.48 14.92
N ILE A 257 28.23 -0.16 16.21
CA ILE A 257 29.27 -0.73 17.08
C ILE A 257 29.13 -2.27 17.15
N LYS A 258 27.90 -2.77 17.24
CA LYS A 258 27.60 -4.22 17.29
C LYS A 258 27.64 -4.89 15.90
N ASN A 259 27.88 -4.14 14.81
CA ASN A 259 27.83 -4.61 13.42
C ASN A 259 26.54 -5.37 13.07
N ASN A 260 25.40 -4.97 13.67
CA ASN A 260 24.09 -5.55 13.40
C ASN A 260 23.45 -4.90 12.17
N ARG A 261 23.67 -5.49 11.00
CA ARG A 261 23.23 -4.95 9.70
C ARG A 261 21.71 -4.77 9.60
N GLN A 262 20.92 -5.70 10.14
CA GLN A 262 19.43 -5.59 10.12
C GLN A 262 18.97 -4.38 10.94
N GLU A 263 19.44 -4.26 12.16
CA GLU A 263 19.09 -3.15 13.05
C GLU A 263 19.53 -1.80 12.47
N ILE A 264 20.75 -1.74 11.90
CA ILE A 264 21.26 -0.52 11.23
C ILE A 264 20.29 -0.04 10.16
N LEU A 265 19.83 -0.93 9.29
CA LEU A 265 18.93 -0.56 8.21
C LEU A 265 17.55 -0.18 8.74
N ASP A 266 17.00 -0.93 9.67
CA ASP A 266 15.73 -0.62 10.34
C ASP A 266 15.75 0.77 10.99
N ARG A 267 16.83 1.13 11.70
CA ARG A 267 16.96 2.47 12.30
C ARG A 267 17.09 3.57 11.27
N LYS A 268 17.82 3.33 10.17
CA LYS A 268 17.88 4.27 9.04
C LYS A 268 16.50 4.52 8.44
N VAL A 269 15.72 3.46 8.18
CA VAL A 269 14.34 3.56 7.68
C VAL A 269 13.46 4.42 8.59
N LEU A 270 13.54 4.23 9.91
CA LEU A 270 12.78 5.03 10.88
C LEU A 270 13.20 6.50 10.87
N LEU A 271 14.50 6.79 10.74
CA LEU A 271 15.02 8.16 10.63
C LEU A 271 14.55 8.82 9.31
N TRP A 272 14.64 8.13 8.18
CA TRP A 272 14.16 8.63 6.89
C TRP A 272 12.65 8.87 6.87
N ARG A 273 11.85 8.02 7.54
CA ARG A 273 10.40 8.26 7.72
C ARG A 273 10.14 9.54 8.52
N ALA A 274 10.90 9.77 9.58
CA ALA A 274 10.77 11.00 10.36
C ALA A 274 11.18 12.23 9.53
N GLU A 275 12.26 12.14 8.76
CA GLU A 275 12.71 13.18 7.83
C GLU A 275 11.62 13.51 6.81
N GLY A 276 11.00 12.50 6.17
CA GLY A 276 9.91 12.70 5.24
C GLY A 276 8.71 13.42 5.86
N TYR A 277 8.36 13.02 7.08
CA TYR A 277 7.30 13.68 7.85
C TYR A 277 7.64 15.17 8.13
N ILE A 278 8.87 15.45 8.59
CA ILE A 278 9.32 16.81 8.89
C ILE A 278 9.28 17.68 7.62
N ARG A 279 9.84 17.20 6.51
CA ARG A 279 9.88 17.93 5.24
C ARG A 279 8.48 18.28 4.76
N ARG A 280 7.53 17.31 4.79
CA ARG A 280 6.14 17.56 4.41
C ARG A 280 5.46 18.55 5.35
N THR A 281 5.71 18.45 6.65
CA THR A 281 5.20 19.41 7.64
C THR A 281 5.66 20.81 7.32
N LEU A 282 6.96 21.03 7.05
CA LEU A 282 7.52 22.33 6.68
C LEU A 282 6.90 22.86 5.39
N PHE A 283 6.75 22.00 4.37
CA PHE A 283 6.07 22.38 3.13
C PHE A 283 4.61 22.82 3.38
N LEU A 284 3.84 22.05 4.16
CA LEU A 284 2.44 22.38 4.43
C LEU A 284 2.28 23.67 5.26
N LEU A 285 3.26 23.99 6.11
CA LEU A 285 3.25 25.22 6.92
C LEU A 285 3.70 26.46 6.14
N ALA A 286 4.70 26.31 5.25
CA ALA A 286 5.29 27.41 4.53
C ALA A 286 5.66 27.02 3.07
N PRO A 287 4.64 26.78 2.20
CA PRO A 287 4.87 26.26 0.84
C PRO A 287 5.66 27.21 -0.07
N ARG A 288 5.69 28.51 0.27
CA ARG A 288 6.49 29.50 -0.45
C ARG A 288 8.00 29.42 -0.15
N VAL A 289 8.37 28.83 1.01
CA VAL A 289 9.76 28.69 1.47
C VAL A 289 10.32 27.30 1.16
N PHE A 290 9.49 26.26 1.33
CA PHE A 290 9.89 24.87 1.14
C PHE A 290 9.25 24.33 -0.14
N SER A 291 10.05 23.98 -1.15
CA SER A 291 9.51 23.41 -2.41
C SER A 291 9.22 21.91 -2.27
N GLN A 292 8.13 21.48 -2.89
CA GLN A 292 7.74 20.07 -2.96
C GLN A 292 8.48 19.32 -4.08
N GLU A 293 8.87 19.99 -5.16
CA GLU A 293 9.33 19.42 -6.42
C GLU A 293 10.58 18.54 -6.32
N ARG A 294 11.53 18.90 -5.49
CA ARG A 294 12.78 18.12 -5.33
C ARG A 294 12.62 16.87 -4.49
N PHE A 295 11.49 16.72 -3.84
CA PHE A 295 11.30 15.70 -2.82
C PHE A 295 10.24 14.66 -3.17
N LEU A 296 9.21 15.09 -3.90
CA LEU A 296 8.10 14.27 -4.37
C LEU A 296 8.07 14.18 -5.91
N GLY A 297 9.08 14.73 -6.58
CA GLY A 297 9.22 14.53 -8.01
C GLY A 297 9.01 13.04 -8.28
N ARG A 298 8.21 12.72 -9.28
CA ARG A 298 8.12 11.37 -9.86
C ARG A 298 9.57 10.95 -10.13
N LEU A 299 10.23 10.43 -9.10
CA LEU A 299 11.47 9.73 -9.31
C LEU A 299 11.11 8.63 -10.27
N GLU A 300 11.48 8.85 -11.48
CA GLU A 300 12.02 7.94 -12.48
C GLU A 300 11.76 6.43 -12.27
N PHE A 301 10.62 6.05 -11.61
CA PHE A 301 10.16 4.67 -11.58
C PHE A 301 10.08 4.07 -12.99
N ARG A 302 9.78 4.90 -14.00
CA ARG A 302 9.81 4.47 -15.39
C ARG A 302 11.24 4.20 -15.87
N ARG A 303 12.22 5.04 -15.53
CA ARG A 303 13.62 4.84 -15.94
C ARG A 303 14.29 3.66 -15.23
N GLU A 304 13.97 3.40 -13.96
CA GLU A 304 14.54 2.26 -13.25
C GLU A 304 13.95 0.92 -13.73
N ARG A 305 12.68 0.87 -14.10
CA ARG A 305 12.10 -0.31 -14.77
C ARG A 305 12.76 -0.58 -16.13
N GLU A 306 13.05 0.46 -16.91
CA GLU A 306 13.72 0.32 -18.21
C GLU A 306 15.20 -0.10 -18.11
N MET A 307 15.89 0.19 -17.00
CA MET A 307 17.28 -0.24 -16.81
C MET A 307 17.39 -1.73 -16.41
N VAL A 308 16.43 -2.23 -15.64
CA VAL A 308 16.42 -3.66 -15.23
C VAL A 308 16.00 -4.61 -16.37
N THR A 309 15.29 -4.12 -17.38
CA THR A 309 14.94 -4.92 -18.57
C THR A 309 16.01 -4.95 -19.64
N LYS A 310 17.14 -4.25 -19.46
CA LYS A 310 18.29 -4.20 -20.41
C LYS A 310 19.54 -4.96 -19.94
N GLU A 311 19.50 -5.58 -18.78
CA GLU A 311 20.47 -6.57 -18.30
C GLU A 311 19.85 -8.00 -18.34
#